data_99353cb5c328797fc4c4dd42ca92de79
#
_entry.id   99353cb5c328797fc4c4dd42ca92de79
#
_cell.length_a   1.000
_cell.length_b   1.000
_cell.length_c   1.000
_cell.angle_alpha   90.00
_cell.angle_beta   90.00
_cell.angle_gamma   90.00
#
_symmetry.space_group_name_H-M   'P 1'
#
loop_
_entity.id
_entity.type
_entity.pdbx_description
1 polymer ?
#
loop_
_entity_poly.entity_id
_entity_poly.type
_entity_poly.pdbx_seq_one_letter_code
_entity_poly.pdbx_strand_id
1 'polypeptide(L)'
;MHNRARTTPWSREDIVRLVLVDRQTLQAAAAACSVCPKTVRKWVRRYQQAGSEGLRDRSSRPKRSPKRTGEAKRQEVWHGREQGLTYAEISERTGLSEATLSRILRGHRPGPPSPPVVRYEREHSGELLHFDTKKLGRIARPSHRVTGDRRARVRGIGWECLHLCIDDHSRFSHAAIRADERQHTAVEFLESVVAHYRALGVNVQRIMTDNGSCYKSSAFRKACAKHGLKHLFTQPYTPKTNGQAERFIQSPLREWAYARTYQHSDERTAALPRWLQRYNWLRPHRSLQRKPPVTRLNLEDNVLTTHT
;
A
#
# COMPACT_ATOMS: atom_id res chain seq x y z
N MET A 1 9.33 -21.98 -9.61
CA MET A 1 10.58 -22.78 -9.44
C MET A 1 11.04 -22.69 -8.01
N HIS A 2 11.50 -23.78 -7.39
CA HIS A 2 12.04 -23.75 -6.03
C HIS A 2 13.43 -23.09 -6.05
N ASN A 3 13.68 -22.08 -5.19
CA ASN A 3 14.96 -21.32 -5.16
C ASN A 3 16.23 -22.16 -4.98
N ARG A 4 16.11 -23.43 -4.59
CA ARG A 4 17.21 -24.39 -4.41
C ARG A 4 17.15 -25.57 -5.37
N ALA A 5 16.41 -25.45 -6.48
CA ALA A 5 16.38 -26.52 -7.49
C ALA A 5 17.71 -26.57 -8.21
N ARG A 6 18.42 -27.75 -8.12
CA ARG A 6 19.69 -27.98 -8.80
C ARG A 6 19.55 -28.09 -10.33
N THR A 7 18.32 -28.33 -10.83
CA THR A 7 18.06 -28.45 -12.27
C THR A 7 16.85 -27.62 -12.63
N THR A 8 16.97 -26.82 -13.67
CA THR A 8 15.88 -26.06 -14.31
C THR A 8 15.28 -26.91 -15.45
N PRO A 9 14.11 -26.60 -16.01
CA PRO A 9 13.59 -27.27 -17.20
C PRO A 9 14.59 -27.28 -18.35
N TRP A 10 15.34 -26.21 -18.59
CA TRP A 10 16.41 -26.12 -19.59
C TRP A 10 17.54 -27.10 -19.33
N SER A 11 18.12 -27.11 -18.15
CA SER A 11 19.18 -28.05 -17.82
C SER A 11 18.71 -29.52 -17.83
N ARG A 12 17.43 -29.78 -17.69
CA ARG A 12 16.82 -31.10 -17.84
C ARG A 12 16.77 -31.55 -19.30
N GLU A 13 16.50 -30.59 -20.21
CA GLU A 13 16.58 -30.84 -21.66
C GLU A 13 17.99 -31.15 -22.08
N ASP A 14 18.99 -30.42 -21.58
CA ASP A 14 20.39 -30.73 -21.84
C ASP A 14 20.78 -32.13 -21.35
N ILE A 15 20.36 -32.52 -20.14
CA ILE A 15 20.58 -33.87 -19.61
C ILE A 15 19.99 -34.93 -20.54
N VAL A 16 18.77 -34.69 -21.03
CA VAL A 16 18.08 -35.63 -21.94
C VAL A 16 18.78 -35.68 -23.29
N ARG A 17 19.21 -34.55 -23.83
CA ARG A 17 19.95 -34.48 -25.12
C ARG A 17 21.26 -35.26 -25.05
N LEU A 18 22.08 -35.06 -24.00
CA LEU A 18 23.33 -35.79 -23.81
C LEU A 18 23.14 -37.30 -23.86
N VAL A 19 22.04 -37.83 -23.30
CA VAL A 19 21.81 -39.29 -23.27
C VAL A 19 21.13 -39.79 -24.54
N LEU A 20 20.07 -39.12 -25.01
CA LEU A 20 19.25 -39.65 -26.12
C LEU A 20 19.80 -39.28 -27.51
N VAL A 21 20.41 -38.12 -27.66
CA VAL A 21 20.94 -37.61 -28.92
C VAL A 21 22.44 -37.92 -29.02
N ASP A 22 23.19 -37.44 -28.01
CA ASP A 22 24.66 -37.55 -28.01
C ASP A 22 25.15 -38.92 -27.52
N ARG A 23 24.23 -39.86 -27.22
CA ARG A 23 24.51 -41.27 -26.86
C ARG A 23 25.47 -41.44 -25.67
N GLN A 24 25.57 -40.44 -24.81
CA GLN A 24 26.45 -40.55 -23.64
C GLN A 24 25.90 -41.53 -22.59
N THR A 25 26.78 -42.10 -21.80
CA THR A 25 26.38 -42.95 -20.67
C THR A 25 25.72 -42.10 -19.57
N LEU A 26 24.86 -42.71 -18.76
CA LEU A 26 24.22 -42.00 -17.62
C LEU A 26 25.25 -41.42 -16.65
N GLN A 27 26.42 -42.04 -16.52
CA GLN A 27 27.48 -41.55 -15.65
C GLN A 27 28.18 -40.34 -16.27
N ALA A 28 28.50 -40.35 -17.57
CA ALA A 28 29.12 -39.25 -18.29
C ALA A 28 28.18 -38.01 -18.28
N ALA A 29 26.92 -38.18 -18.62
CA ALA A 29 25.92 -37.09 -18.57
C ALA A 29 25.72 -36.57 -17.14
N ALA A 30 25.79 -37.41 -16.11
CA ALA A 30 25.70 -36.99 -14.72
C ALA A 30 26.91 -36.14 -14.29
N ALA A 31 28.10 -36.52 -14.69
CA ALA A 31 29.32 -35.74 -14.43
C ALA A 31 29.28 -34.40 -15.17
N ALA A 32 28.91 -34.39 -16.46
CA ALA A 32 28.80 -33.16 -17.26
C ALA A 32 27.81 -32.14 -16.68
N CYS A 33 26.69 -32.60 -16.12
CA CYS A 33 25.65 -31.74 -15.55
C CYS A 33 25.75 -31.57 -14.04
N SER A 34 26.80 -32.07 -13.39
CA SER A 34 26.97 -32.00 -11.90
C SER A 34 25.78 -32.53 -11.11
N VAL A 35 25.16 -33.61 -11.58
CA VAL A 35 24.03 -34.29 -10.93
C VAL A 35 24.34 -35.77 -10.71
N CYS A 36 23.56 -36.46 -9.88
CA CYS A 36 23.73 -37.89 -9.71
C CYS A 36 23.11 -38.70 -10.89
N PRO A 37 23.62 -39.89 -11.23
CA PRO A 37 23.10 -40.75 -12.31
C PRO A 37 21.60 -41.09 -12.13
N LYS A 38 21.12 -41.19 -10.88
CA LYS A 38 19.68 -41.37 -10.58
C LYS A 38 18.84 -40.19 -11.09
N THR A 39 19.37 -38.97 -11.01
CA THR A 39 18.69 -37.75 -11.51
C THR A 39 18.63 -37.76 -13.03
N VAL A 40 19.71 -38.15 -13.72
CA VAL A 40 19.74 -38.31 -15.18
C VAL A 40 18.69 -39.34 -15.61
N ARG A 41 18.74 -40.56 -15.03
CA ARG A 41 17.76 -41.63 -15.33
C ARG A 41 16.31 -41.17 -15.11
N LYS A 42 16.05 -40.41 -14.04
CA LYS A 42 14.74 -39.86 -13.76
C LYS A 42 14.24 -38.91 -14.87
N TRP A 43 15.09 -38.01 -15.37
CA TRP A 43 14.68 -37.05 -16.37
C TRP A 43 14.56 -37.68 -17.75
N VAL A 44 15.45 -38.58 -18.13
CA VAL A 44 15.34 -39.35 -19.37
C VAL A 44 14.05 -40.16 -19.39
N ARG A 45 13.74 -40.90 -18.32
CA ARG A 45 12.48 -41.66 -18.22
C ARG A 45 11.24 -40.75 -18.32
N ARG A 46 11.27 -39.60 -17.68
CA ARG A 46 10.13 -38.62 -17.72
C ARG A 46 9.94 -38.07 -19.13
N TYR A 47 11.01 -37.77 -19.81
CA TYR A 47 10.97 -37.30 -21.19
C TYR A 47 10.43 -38.39 -22.14
N GLN A 48 10.90 -39.63 -22.00
CA GLN A 48 10.39 -40.77 -22.79
C GLN A 48 8.88 -41.00 -22.57
N GLN A 49 8.37 -40.73 -21.36
CA GLN A 49 6.96 -40.95 -21.03
C GLN A 49 6.01 -39.77 -21.43
N ALA A 50 6.50 -38.55 -21.44
CA ALA A 50 5.65 -37.38 -21.59
C ALA A 50 6.29 -36.22 -22.38
N GLY A 51 7.36 -36.49 -23.14
CA GLY A 51 8.06 -35.46 -23.92
C GLY A 51 8.59 -34.31 -23.03
N SER A 52 8.66 -33.13 -23.59
CA SER A 52 9.10 -31.91 -22.91
C SER A 52 8.21 -31.56 -21.69
N GLU A 53 6.94 -31.89 -21.70
CA GLU A 53 6.05 -31.74 -20.54
C GLU A 53 6.53 -32.55 -19.31
N GLY A 54 7.16 -33.69 -19.54
CA GLY A 54 7.73 -34.51 -18.48
C GLY A 54 8.85 -33.83 -17.72
N LEU A 55 9.49 -32.78 -18.29
CA LEU A 55 10.59 -32.04 -17.69
C LEU A 55 10.11 -30.87 -16.79
N ARG A 56 8.83 -30.55 -16.80
CA ARG A 56 8.26 -29.53 -15.93
C ARG A 56 8.21 -29.98 -14.46
N ASP A 57 8.18 -29.00 -13.56
CA ASP A 57 8.03 -29.27 -12.14
C ASP A 57 6.66 -29.86 -11.85
N ARG A 58 6.65 -30.97 -11.13
CA ARG A 58 5.42 -31.59 -10.62
C ARG A 58 5.19 -31.16 -9.18
N SER A 59 3.94 -31.06 -8.78
CA SER A 59 3.57 -30.78 -7.39
C SER A 59 4.20 -31.84 -6.46
N SER A 60 4.83 -31.37 -5.39
CA SER A 60 5.35 -32.23 -4.33
C SER A 60 4.27 -32.67 -3.32
N ARG A 61 3.03 -32.23 -3.51
CA ARG A 61 1.93 -32.60 -2.62
C ARG A 61 1.64 -34.10 -2.72
N PRO A 62 1.43 -34.79 -1.61
CA PRO A 62 0.99 -36.18 -1.61
C PRO A 62 -0.31 -36.33 -2.42
N LYS A 63 -0.38 -37.37 -3.26
CA LYS A 63 -1.59 -37.69 -4.03
C LYS A 63 -2.75 -38.13 -3.13
N ARG A 64 -2.45 -38.70 -1.96
CA ARG A 64 -3.42 -39.10 -0.94
C ARG A 64 -3.13 -38.36 0.35
N SER A 65 -4.17 -37.90 1.01
CA SER A 65 -4.11 -37.25 2.33
C SER A 65 -5.16 -37.91 3.22
N PRO A 66 -4.81 -39.03 3.92
CA PRO A 66 -5.76 -39.82 4.70
C PRO A 66 -6.46 -39.00 5.81
N LYS A 67 -5.77 -37.97 6.32
CA LYS A 67 -6.32 -37.07 7.37
C LYS A 67 -7.08 -35.86 6.80
N ARG A 68 -7.35 -35.84 5.50
CA ARG A 68 -8.13 -34.75 4.91
C ARG A 68 -9.59 -34.86 5.36
N THR A 69 -10.15 -33.75 5.85
CA THR A 69 -11.58 -33.67 6.17
C THR A 69 -12.41 -34.05 4.97
N GLY A 70 -13.32 -35.01 5.14
CA GLY A 70 -14.23 -35.50 4.09
C GLY A 70 -15.08 -34.38 3.49
N GLU A 71 -15.54 -34.58 2.27
CA GLU A 71 -16.27 -33.55 1.53
C GLU A 71 -17.60 -33.19 2.19
N ALA A 72 -18.34 -34.18 2.72
CA ALA A 72 -19.58 -33.94 3.45
C ALA A 72 -19.40 -32.97 4.64
N LYS A 73 -18.39 -33.21 5.48
CA LYS A 73 -18.08 -32.30 6.60
C LYS A 73 -17.61 -30.91 6.13
N ARG A 74 -16.97 -30.82 4.99
CA ARG A 74 -16.58 -29.52 4.42
C ARG A 74 -17.81 -28.74 3.95
N GLN A 75 -18.76 -29.39 3.31
CA GLN A 75 -20.01 -28.76 2.90
C GLN A 75 -20.84 -28.31 4.10
N GLU A 76 -20.84 -29.09 5.18
CA GLU A 76 -21.51 -28.73 6.43
C GLU A 76 -20.88 -27.46 7.06
N VAL A 77 -19.55 -27.33 7.01
CA VAL A 77 -18.83 -26.13 7.44
C VAL A 77 -19.19 -24.91 6.60
N TRP A 78 -19.27 -25.07 5.28
CA TRP A 78 -19.64 -23.97 4.39
C TRP A 78 -21.08 -23.53 4.63
N HIS A 79 -22.01 -24.49 4.72
CA HIS A 79 -23.42 -24.22 5.00
C HIS A 79 -23.63 -23.52 6.35
N GLY A 80 -22.94 -23.96 7.41
CA GLY A 80 -22.97 -23.28 8.69
C GLY A 80 -22.46 -21.83 8.60
N ARG A 81 -21.43 -21.60 7.78
CA ARG A 81 -20.90 -20.23 7.59
C ARG A 81 -21.83 -19.34 6.78
N GLU A 82 -22.54 -19.88 5.79
CA GLU A 82 -23.57 -19.17 5.01
C GLU A 82 -24.77 -18.79 5.88
N GLN A 83 -25.11 -19.63 6.86
CA GLN A 83 -26.12 -19.36 7.89
C GLN A 83 -25.64 -18.28 8.92
N GLY A 84 -24.44 -17.80 8.82
CA GLY A 84 -23.90 -16.78 9.73
C GLY A 84 -23.37 -17.32 11.07
N LEU A 85 -23.29 -18.65 11.25
CA LEU A 85 -22.79 -19.26 12.48
C LEU A 85 -21.33 -18.86 12.74
N THR A 86 -20.99 -18.73 14.02
CA THR A 86 -19.61 -18.47 14.48
C THR A 86 -18.75 -19.73 14.33
N TYR A 87 -17.42 -19.57 14.41
CA TYR A 87 -16.51 -20.72 14.38
C TYR A 87 -16.73 -21.68 15.55
N ALA A 88 -17.06 -21.15 16.73
CA ALA A 88 -17.38 -21.98 17.90
C ALA A 88 -18.60 -22.87 17.66
N GLU A 89 -19.71 -22.30 17.17
CA GLU A 89 -20.94 -23.04 16.85
C GLU A 89 -20.72 -24.08 15.74
N ILE A 90 -19.96 -23.74 14.70
CA ILE A 90 -19.62 -24.70 13.64
C ILE A 90 -18.70 -25.80 14.18
N SER A 91 -17.76 -25.47 15.06
CA SER A 91 -16.86 -26.42 15.69
C SER A 91 -17.63 -27.44 16.53
N GLU A 92 -18.56 -26.98 17.36
CA GLU A 92 -19.43 -27.82 18.17
C GLU A 92 -20.28 -28.74 17.31
N ARG A 93 -20.91 -28.23 16.24
CA ARG A 93 -21.78 -28.97 15.33
C ARG A 93 -21.03 -30.03 14.52
N THR A 94 -19.82 -29.69 14.00
CA THR A 94 -19.09 -30.58 13.07
C THR A 94 -18.04 -31.45 13.75
N GLY A 95 -17.69 -31.17 15.02
CA GLY A 95 -16.61 -31.80 15.75
C GLY A 95 -15.22 -31.47 15.19
N LEU A 96 -15.09 -30.42 14.38
CA LEU A 96 -13.82 -29.97 13.81
C LEU A 96 -13.24 -28.82 14.62
N SER A 97 -11.92 -28.81 14.81
CA SER A 97 -11.26 -27.67 15.47
C SER A 97 -11.39 -26.37 14.65
N GLU A 98 -11.45 -25.23 15.32
CA GLU A 98 -11.52 -23.91 14.67
C GLU A 98 -10.37 -23.66 13.69
N ALA A 99 -9.18 -24.18 13.97
CA ALA A 99 -8.05 -24.14 13.06
C ALA A 99 -8.30 -24.92 11.75
N THR A 100 -9.09 -26.00 11.81
CA THR A 100 -9.51 -26.77 10.64
C THR A 100 -10.58 -26.00 9.88
N LEU A 101 -11.55 -25.40 10.58
CA LEU A 101 -12.57 -24.53 9.98
C LEU A 101 -11.92 -23.36 9.21
N SER A 102 -10.98 -22.67 9.83
CA SER A 102 -10.22 -21.59 9.20
C SER A 102 -9.49 -22.04 7.92
N ARG A 103 -8.95 -23.26 7.90
CA ARG A 103 -8.30 -23.83 6.70
C ARG A 103 -9.30 -24.19 5.60
N ILE A 104 -10.47 -24.75 5.95
CA ILE A 104 -11.53 -25.08 5.00
C ILE A 104 -12.10 -23.81 4.39
N LEU A 105 -12.34 -22.78 5.21
CA LEU A 105 -12.92 -21.50 4.82
C LEU A 105 -11.89 -20.51 4.22
N ARG A 106 -10.61 -20.89 4.13
CA ARG A 106 -9.58 -20.05 3.53
C ARG A 106 -9.87 -19.83 2.04
N GLY A 107 -10.18 -18.61 1.67
CA GLY A 107 -10.60 -18.23 0.30
C GLY A 107 -12.13 -18.11 0.13
N HIS A 108 -12.91 -18.63 1.05
CA HIS A 108 -14.34 -18.39 1.13
C HIS A 108 -14.57 -17.37 2.26
N ARG A 109 -14.75 -16.12 1.91
CA ARG A 109 -15.29 -15.08 2.80
C ARG A 109 -16.73 -14.80 2.36
N PRO A 110 -17.74 -15.51 2.88
CA PRO A 110 -19.05 -14.96 2.93
C PRO A 110 -19.06 -13.96 4.08
N GLY A 111 -18.53 -12.79 3.84
CA GLY A 111 -18.98 -11.63 4.57
C GLY A 111 -20.24 -11.15 3.88
N PRO A 112 -21.18 -10.50 4.56
CA PRO A 112 -22.20 -9.75 3.85
C PRO A 112 -21.49 -8.90 2.80
N PRO A 113 -22.02 -8.78 1.58
CA PRO A 113 -21.43 -7.93 0.56
C PRO A 113 -21.16 -6.60 1.25
N SER A 114 -19.90 -6.18 1.27
CA SER A 114 -19.56 -4.88 1.85
C SER A 114 -20.53 -3.90 1.23
N PRO A 115 -21.28 -3.12 2.01
CA PRO A 115 -22.19 -2.15 1.44
C PRO A 115 -21.43 -1.38 0.37
N PRO A 116 -22.03 -1.09 -0.77
CA PRO A 116 -21.35 -0.43 -1.86
C PRO A 116 -20.64 0.78 -1.28
N VAL A 117 -19.35 0.91 -1.55
CA VAL A 117 -18.58 2.05 -1.09
C VAL A 117 -19.14 3.26 -1.80
N VAL A 118 -20.06 3.94 -1.15
CA VAL A 118 -20.59 5.22 -1.62
C VAL A 118 -19.39 6.18 -1.53
N ARG A 119 -18.76 6.40 -2.66
CA ARG A 119 -17.71 7.41 -2.78
C ARG A 119 -18.40 8.76 -2.84
N TYR A 120 -18.44 9.44 -1.73
CA TYR A 120 -18.75 10.85 -1.71
C TYR A 120 -17.56 11.58 -2.32
N GLU A 121 -17.70 12.04 -3.54
CA GLU A 121 -16.81 13.02 -4.16
C GLU A 121 -17.59 14.31 -4.29
N ARG A 122 -17.01 15.43 -3.83
CA ARG A 122 -17.61 16.74 -3.97
C ARG A 122 -17.63 17.15 -5.45
N GLU A 123 -18.57 18.01 -5.81
CA GLU A 123 -18.77 18.40 -7.21
C GLU A 123 -17.78 19.47 -7.64
N HIS A 124 -17.34 20.33 -6.71
CA HIS A 124 -16.45 21.44 -7.00
C HIS A 124 -15.23 21.49 -6.07
N SER A 125 -14.12 22.02 -6.61
CA SER A 125 -12.91 22.25 -5.83
C SER A 125 -13.16 23.31 -4.75
N GLY A 126 -12.59 23.09 -3.56
CA GLY A 126 -12.77 23.97 -2.41
C GLY A 126 -14.01 23.67 -1.55
N GLU A 127 -14.95 22.85 -2.02
CA GLU A 127 -16.11 22.50 -1.18
C GLU A 127 -15.72 21.77 0.10
N LEU A 128 -14.68 20.94 0.05
CA LEU A 128 -14.19 20.20 1.20
C LEU A 128 -12.70 19.92 1.09
N LEU A 129 -11.93 20.42 2.05
CA LEU A 129 -10.53 20.06 2.24
C LEU A 129 -10.39 19.11 3.42
N HIS A 130 -9.68 18.02 3.22
CA HIS A 130 -9.29 17.10 4.29
C HIS A 130 -7.93 17.49 4.83
N PHE A 131 -7.85 17.67 6.15
CA PHE A 131 -6.63 18.02 6.87
C PHE A 131 -6.15 16.79 7.66
N ASP A 132 -4.84 16.63 7.70
CA ASP A 132 -4.22 15.62 8.54
C ASP A 132 -2.78 16.02 8.91
N THR A 133 -2.24 15.38 9.95
CA THR A 133 -0.86 15.59 10.39
C THR A 133 -0.12 14.27 10.50
N LYS A 134 1.17 14.28 10.20
CA LYS A 134 2.03 13.10 10.33
C LYS A 134 3.35 13.45 10.99
N LYS A 135 3.64 12.82 12.12
CA LYS A 135 4.95 12.92 12.76
C LYS A 135 6.01 12.23 11.91
N LEU A 136 7.09 12.93 11.64
CA LEU A 136 8.27 12.45 10.97
C LEU A 136 9.45 12.55 11.91
N GLY A 137 10.23 11.48 12.04
CA GLY A 137 11.48 11.55 12.78
C GLY A 137 12.41 12.60 12.16
N ARG A 138 13.00 13.48 12.98
CA ARG A 138 14.03 14.39 12.53
C ARG A 138 15.27 13.64 12.07
N ILE A 139 15.95 14.19 11.11
CA ILE A 139 17.18 13.64 10.55
C ILE A 139 18.31 14.60 10.91
N ALA A 140 19.23 14.20 11.80
CA ALA A 140 20.44 14.95 12.08
C ALA A 140 21.64 14.41 11.29
N ARG A 141 21.57 13.14 10.86
CA ARG A 141 22.52 12.45 9.98
C ARG A 141 21.88 11.20 9.40
N PRO A 142 22.41 10.61 8.32
CA PRO A 142 21.90 9.37 7.77
C PRO A 142 21.79 8.27 8.82
N SER A 143 20.65 7.58 8.82
CA SER A 143 20.39 6.50 9.79
C SER A 143 21.20 5.24 9.45
N HIS A 144 21.29 4.32 10.41
CA HIS A 144 21.92 3.01 10.24
C HIS A 144 21.36 2.18 9.06
N ARG A 145 20.14 2.44 8.62
CA ARG A 145 19.57 1.80 7.42
C ARG A 145 20.29 2.21 6.14
N VAL A 146 20.95 3.34 6.16
CA VAL A 146 21.70 3.89 5.02
C VAL A 146 23.20 3.59 5.16
N THR A 147 23.75 3.80 6.37
CA THR A 147 25.17 3.63 6.63
C THR A 147 25.57 2.17 6.86
N GLY A 148 24.60 1.27 7.12
CA GLY A 148 24.85 -0.11 7.52
C GLY A 148 25.36 -0.24 8.98
N ASP A 149 25.77 0.85 9.61
CA ASP A 149 26.31 0.85 10.97
C ASP A 149 25.20 1.01 12.01
N ARG A 150 24.87 -0.08 12.71
CA ARG A 150 23.87 -0.09 13.80
C ARG A 150 24.31 0.72 15.03
N ARG A 151 25.58 1.07 15.17
CA ARG A 151 26.08 1.91 16.26
C ARG A 151 25.77 3.38 16.06
N ALA A 152 25.49 3.79 14.81
CA ALA A 152 25.13 5.15 14.42
C ALA A 152 23.71 5.57 14.85
N ARG A 153 23.20 5.07 15.97
CA ARG A 153 21.92 5.51 16.53
C ARG A 153 22.05 6.93 17.07
N VAL A 154 21.28 7.85 16.51
CA VAL A 154 21.12 9.18 17.05
C VAL A 154 19.91 9.20 17.95
N ARG A 155 20.10 9.44 19.25
CA ARG A 155 19.02 9.55 20.24
C ARG A 155 18.69 11.03 20.46
N GLY A 156 17.43 11.34 20.82
CA GLY A 156 17.03 12.67 21.26
C GLY A 156 16.83 13.72 20.18
N ILE A 157 16.85 13.37 18.88
CA ILE A 157 16.69 14.36 17.80
C ILE A 157 15.24 14.90 17.71
N GLY A 158 14.28 14.17 18.28
CA GLY A 158 12.87 14.57 18.29
C GLY A 158 12.13 14.34 16.96
N TRP A 159 11.03 15.05 16.83
CA TRP A 159 10.08 14.91 15.73
C TRP A 159 9.85 16.27 15.06
N GLU A 160 9.42 16.23 13.81
CA GLU A 160 8.81 17.32 13.08
C GLU A 160 7.47 16.84 12.54
N CYS A 161 6.57 17.74 12.23
CA CYS A 161 5.22 17.42 11.82
C CYS A 161 4.98 17.86 10.38
N LEU A 162 4.61 16.91 9.53
CA LEU A 162 4.06 17.19 8.23
C LEU A 162 2.57 17.51 8.40
N HIS A 163 2.21 18.77 8.21
CA HIS A 163 0.82 19.18 8.04
C HIS A 163 0.48 19.10 6.57
N LEU A 164 -0.68 18.56 6.26
CA LEU A 164 -1.14 18.41 4.89
C LEU A 164 -2.63 18.62 4.75
N CYS A 165 -3.03 19.08 3.58
CA CYS A 165 -4.43 19.07 3.17
C CYS A 165 -4.55 18.54 1.74
N ILE A 166 -5.73 18.00 1.43
CA ILE A 166 -6.11 17.54 0.10
C ILE A 166 -7.55 17.92 -0.19
N ASP A 167 -7.81 18.49 -1.33
CA ASP A 167 -9.15 18.77 -1.80
C ASP A 167 -9.89 17.50 -2.23
N ASP A 168 -11.13 17.38 -1.79
CA ASP A 168 -11.95 16.19 -2.04
C ASP A 168 -12.27 15.99 -3.52
N HIS A 169 -12.49 17.05 -4.26
CA HIS A 169 -12.80 17.00 -5.68
C HIS A 169 -11.56 16.86 -6.56
N SER A 170 -10.66 17.83 -6.51
CA SER A 170 -9.52 17.89 -7.42
C SER A 170 -8.35 17.00 -7.04
N ARG A 171 -8.27 16.57 -5.77
CA ARG A 171 -7.06 15.94 -5.19
C ARG A 171 -5.86 16.87 -5.13
N PHE A 172 -6.05 18.13 -5.42
CA PHE A 172 -5.00 19.13 -5.25
C PHE A 172 -4.61 19.23 -3.79
N SER A 173 -3.32 19.35 -3.51
CA SER A 173 -2.82 19.26 -2.14
C SER A 173 -1.88 20.41 -1.81
N HIS A 174 -1.88 20.78 -0.52
CA HIS A 174 -0.89 21.65 0.08
C HIS A 174 -0.32 20.98 1.32
N ALA A 175 0.98 21.16 1.57
CA ALA A 175 1.63 20.59 2.73
C ALA A 175 2.80 21.47 3.20
N ALA A 176 3.08 21.42 4.50
CA ALA A 176 4.21 22.12 5.10
C ALA A 176 4.78 21.31 6.27
N ILE A 177 6.09 21.36 6.44
CA ILE A 177 6.76 20.88 7.64
C ILE A 177 6.67 21.96 8.71
N ARG A 178 6.30 21.55 9.93
CA ARG A 178 6.23 22.39 11.11
C ARG A 178 6.92 21.71 12.29
N ALA A 179 7.25 22.50 13.31
CA ALA A 179 7.96 21.99 14.48
C ALA A 179 7.10 21.02 15.31
N ASP A 180 5.80 21.24 15.34
CA ASP A 180 4.86 20.49 16.17
C ASP A 180 3.45 20.44 15.56
N GLU A 181 2.51 19.83 16.29
CA GLU A 181 1.08 19.76 15.97
C GLU A 181 0.22 20.58 16.95
N ARG A 182 0.78 21.67 17.53
CA ARG A 182 0.05 22.50 18.49
C ARG A 182 -0.99 23.38 17.80
N GLN A 183 -1.87 23.96 18.61
CA GLN A 183 -2.98 24.77 18.10
C GLN A 183 -2.55 25.97 17.23
N HIS A 184 -1.48 26.69 17.62
CA HIS A 184 -0.97 27.82 16.85
C HIS A 184 -0.41 27.37 15.50
N THR A 185 0.33 26.27 15.48
CA THR A 185 0.89 25.68 14.26
C THR A 185 -0.20 25.19 13.30
N ALA A 186 -1.28 24.61 13.86
CA ALA A 186 -2.44 24.21 13.05
C ALA A 186 -3.16 25.42 12.45
N VAL A 187 -3.26 26.54 13.19
CA VAL A 187 -3.83 27.81 12.70
C VAL A 187 -2.95 28.39 11.59
N GLU A 188 -1.63 28.48 11.78
CA GLU A 188 -0.71 28.97 10.74
C GLU A 188 -0.82 28.12 9.46
N PHE A 189 -0.95 26.80 9.60
CA PHE A 189 -1.14 25.93 8.45
C PHE A 189 -2.48 26.20 7.75
N LEU A 190 -3.58 26.36 8.50
CA LEU A 190 -4.89 26.73 7.94
C LEU A 190 -4.81 28.06 7.16
N GLU A 191 -4.20 29.09 7.71
CA GLU A 191 -4.01 30.38 7.04
C GLU A 191 -3.22 30.23 5.74
N SER A 192 -2.14 29.44 5.76
CA SER A 192 -1.34 29.16 4.55
C SER A 192 -2.15 28.42 3.48
N VAL A 193 -2.99 27.47 3.86
CA VAL A 193 -3.85 26.71 2.95
C VAL A 193 -4.90 27.65 2.32
N VAL A 194 -5.58 28.45 3.13
CA VAL A 194 -6.61 29.39 2.61
C VAL A 194 -5.98 30.39 1.65
N ALA A 195 -4.82 30.94 1.98
CA ALA A 195 -4.09 31.85 1.09
C ALA A 195 -3.69 31.17 -0.22
N HIS A 196 -3.18 29.94 -0.14
CA HIS A 196 -2.76 29.17 -1.31
C HIS A 196 -3.90 28.86 -2.28
N TYR A 197 -5.04 28.35 -1.76
CA TYR A 197 -6.20 28.03 -2.59
C TYR A 197 -6.85 29.30 -3.17
N ARG A 198 -6.88 30.40 -2.40
CA ARG A 198 -7.36 31.71 -2.88
C ARG A 198 -6.49 32.22 -4.05
N ALA A 199 -5.18 32.09 -3.97
CA ALA A 199 -4.27 32.46 -5.07
C ALA A 199 -4.52 31.65 -6.36
N LEU A 200 -5.08 30.45 -6.24
CA LEU A 200 -5.53 29.61 -7.34
C LEU A 200 -6.98 29.87 -7.78
N GLY A 201 -7.63 30.92 -7.28
CA GLY A 201 -9.02 31.21 -7.59
C GLY A 201 -10.04 30.27 -6.96
N VAL A 202 -9.61 29.40 -6.04
CA VAL A 202 -10.46 28.39 -5.37
C VAL A 202 -10.96 28.92 -4.03
N ASN A 203 -12.27 29.00 -3.88
CA ASN A 203 -12.90 29.41 -2.61
C ASN A 203 -13.13 28.19 -1.72
N VAL A 204 -12.45 28.15 -0.57
CA VAL A 204 -12.60 27.06 0.41
C VAL A 204 -13.85 27.27 1.24
N GLN A 205 -14.71 26.27 1.34
CA GLN A 205 -15.97 26.34 2.07
C GLN A 205 -15.96 25.52 3.37
N ARG A 206 -15.36 24.33 3.31
CA ARG A 206 -15.39 23.37 4.44
C ARG A 206 -14.04 22.73 4.62
N ILE A 207 -13.73 22.43 5.86
CA ILE A 207 -12.56 21.62 6.21
C ILE A 207 -13.00 20.44 7.07
N MET A 208 -12.35 19.30 6.86
CA MET A 208 -12.52 18.09 7.67
C MET A 208 -11.21 17.73 8.34
N THR A 209 -11.25 17.51 9.64
CA THR A 209 -10.10 17.09 10.44
C THR A 209 -10.45 15.84 11.23
N ASP A 210 -9.44 15.19 11.77
CA ASP A 210 -9.64 14.25 12.86
C ASP A 210 -10.03 14.96 14.17
N ASN A 211 -10.16 14.19 15.26
CA ASN A 211 -10.51 14.70 16.57
C ASN A 211 -9.28 15.16 17.38
N GLY A 212 -8.17 15.49 16.74
CA GLY A 212 -6.95 15.98 17.39
C GLY A 212 -7.20 17.24 18.26
N SER A 213 -6.47 17.36 19.35
CA SER A 213 -6.66 18.45 20.32
C SER A 213 -6.38 19.83 19.69
N CYS A 214 -5.44 19.92 18.75
CA CYS A 214 -5.14 21.17 18.05
C CYS A 214 -6.34 21.66 17.24
N TYR A 215 -7.09 20.78 16.59
CA TYR A 215 -8.26 21.12 15.79
C TYR A 215 -9.51 21.42 16.64
N LYS A 216 -9.60 20.85 17.84
CA LYS A 216 -10.68 21.15 18.81
C LYS A 216 -10.45 22.46 19.55
N SER A 217 -9.31 23.10 19.42
CA SER A 217 -8.94 24.31 20.13
C SER A 217 -9.84 25.49 19.76
N SER A 218 -10.00 26.41 20.72
CA SER A 218 -10.70 27.69 20.48
C SER A 218 -10.02 28.53 19.41
N ALA A 219 -8.68 28.52 19.37
CA ALA A 219 -7.89 29.24 18.38
C ALA A 219 -8.18 28.76 16.95
N PHE A 220 -8.20 27.45 16.73
CA PHE A 220 -8.49 26.87 15.40
C PHE A 220 -9.93 27.16 14.97
N ARG A 221 -10.88 27.07 15.89
CA ARG A 221 -12.29 27.42 15.63
C ARG A 221 -12.48 28.89 15.25
N LYS A 222 -11.81 29.81 15.96
CA LYS A 222 -11.80 31.21 15.62
C LYS A 222 -11.20 31.49 14.24
N ALA A 223 -10.12 30.83 13.89
CA ALA A 223 -9.50 30.93 12.57
C ALA A 223 -10.44 30.44 11.45
N CYS A 224 -11.14 29.32 11.67
CA CYS A 224 -12.17 28.84 10.73
C CYS A 224 -13.30 29.90 10.55
N ALA A 225 -13.81 30.45 11.64
CA ALA A 225 -14.85 31.45 11.60
C ALA A 225 -14.42 32.74 10.89
N LYS A 226 -13.18 33.20 11.11
CA LYS A 226 -12.55 34.34 10.41
C LYS A 226 -12.61 34.21 8.90
N HIS A 227 -12.44 32.98 8.38
CA HIS A 227 -12.48 32.70 6.95
C HIS A 227 -13.84 32.18 6.45
N GLY A 228 -14.86 32.16 7.27
CA GLY A 228 -16.19 31.65 6.91
C GLY A 228 -16.23 30.14 6.64
N LEU A 229 -15.28 29.39 7.18
CA LEU A 229 -15.14 27.96 6.93
C LEU A 229 -16.02 27.12 7.86
N LYS A 230 -16.75 26.17 7.31
CA LYS A 230 -17.43 25.14 8.10
C LYS A 230 -16.46 24.05 8.50
N HIS A 231 -16.18 23.92 9.78
CA HIS A 231 -15.32 22.87 10.31
C HIS A 231 -16.13 21.59 10.60
N LEU A 232 -15.68 20.47 10.03
CA LEU A 232 -16.26 19.14 10.19
C LEU A 232 -15.24 18.25 10.89
N PHE A 233 -15.71 17.40 11.81
CA PHE A 233 -14.90 16.37 12.44
C PHE A 233 -15.23 15.01 11.87
N THR A 234 -14.23 14.13 11.80
CA THR A 234 -14.47 12.71 11.50
C THR A 234 -15.27 12.07 12.62
N GLN A 235 -16.18 11.15 12.26
CA GLN A 235 -16.92 10.40 13.27
C GLN A 235 -15.96 9.44 14.01
N PRO A 236 -16.04 9.36 15.34
CA PRO A 236 -15.28 8.40 16.12
C PRO A 236 -15.52 6.96 15.59
N TYR A 237 -14.49 6.16 15.58
CA TYR A 237 -14.52 4.74 15.13
C TYR A 237 -15.01 4.51 13.70
N THR A 238 -15.09 5.53 12.87
CA THR A 238 -15.48 5.40 11.47
C THR A 238 -14.31 5.83 10.55
N PRO A 239 -13.28 4.99 10.35
CA PRO A 239 -12.08 5.35 9.58
C PRO A 239 -12.39 5.71 8.11
N LYS A 240 -13.59 5.37 7.62
CA LYS A 240 -14.02 5.68 6.25
C LYS A 240 -14.19 7.17 5.98
N THR A 241 -14.39 8.00 7.00
CA THR A 241 -14.70 9.44 6.85
C THR A 241 -13.49 10.29 6.49
N ASN A 242 -12.26 9.92 6.92
CA ASN A 242 -11.01 10.60 6.53
C ASN A 242 -10.11 9.75 5.64
N GLY A 243 -10.66 8.69 5.05
CA GLY A 243 -9.89 7.74 4.24
C GLY A 243 -9.17 8.36 3.03
N GLN A 244 -9.54 9.58 2.63
CA GLN A 244 -8.85 10.32 1.59
C GLN A 244 -7.52 10.91 2.10
N ALA A 245 -7.53 11.59 3.25
CA ALA A 245 -6.32 12.12 3.86
C ALA A 245 -5.38 10.99 4.31
N GLU A 246 -5.91 9.93 4.93
CA GLU A 246 -5.13 8.76 5.34
C GLU A 246 -4.45 8.06 4.14
N ARG A 247 -5.18 7.92 3.03
CA ARG A 247 -4.60 7.38 1.79
C ARG A 247 -3.59 8.33 1.18
N PHE A 248 -3.87 9.63 1.22
CA PHE A 248 -2.98 10.64 0.67
C PHE A 248 -1.65 10.69 1.42
N ILE A 249 -1.64 10.60 2.75
CA ILE A 249 -0.41 10.55 3.57
C ILE A 249 0.59 9.51 3.06
N GLN A 250 0.13 8.37 2.55
CA GLN A 250 1.02 7.34 2.03
C GLN A 250 1.83 7.81 0.81
N SER A 251 1.28 8.73 0.02
CA SER A 251 1.96 9.27 -1.16
C SER A 251 3.18 10.11 -0.79
N PRO A 252 3.08 11.18 0.04
CA PRO A 252 4.25 11.94 0.46
C PRO A 252 5.26 11.11 1.26
N LEU A 253 4.81 10.12 2.03
CA LEU A 253 5.74 9.25 2.75
C LEU A 253 6.60 8.41 1.79
N ARG A 254 5.99 7.82 0.76
CA ARG A 254 6.68 6.94 -0.20
C ARG A 254 7.46 7.71 -1.25
N GLU A 255 6.90 8.81 -1.76
CA GLU A 255 7.40 9.50 -2.94
C GLU A 255 8.32 10.68 -2.59
N TRP A 256 8.33 11.12 -1.32
CA TRP A 256 9.15 12.22 -0.84
C TRP A 256 9.85 11.90 0.48
N ALA A 257 9.15 11.76 1.62
CA ALA A 257 9.78 11.74 2.94
C ALA A 257 10.78 10.59 3.15
N TYR A 258 10.54 9.44 2.51
CA TYR A 258 11.38 8.24 2.58
C TYR A 258 11.79 7.72 1.19
N ALA A 259 11.58 8.50 0.13
CA ALA A 259 11.90 8.10 -1.24
C ALA A 259 13.40 8.00 -1.49
N ARG A 260 14.18 8.81 -0.77
CA ARG A 260 15.64 8.83 -0.83
C ARG A 260 16.23 9.06 0.54
N THR A 261 17.53 8.90 0.65
CA THR A 261 18.28 9.24 1.84
C THR A 261 18.52 10.74 1.87
N TYR A 262 18.06 11.39 2.92
CA TYR A 262 18.37 12.78 3.24
C TYR A 262 19.46 12.83 4.31
N GLN A 263 20.37 13.79 4.19
CA GLN A 263 21.45 13.98 5.16
C GLN A 263 20.91 14.61 6.45
N HIS A 264 19.97 15.58 6.34
CA HIS A 264 19.30 16.27 7.45
C HIS A 264 17.87 16.65 7.09
N SER A 265 17.10 17.01 8.11
CA SER A 265 15.69 17.40 7.97
C SER A 265 15.49 18.58 7.03
N ASP A 266 16.41 19.56 7.02
CA ASP A 266 16.30 20.73 6.15
C ASP A 266 16.36 20.37 4.67
N GLU A 267 17.20 19.39 4.30
CA GLU A 267 17.24 18.88 2.93
C GLU A 267 15.91 18.22 2.55
N ARG A 268 15.29 17.46 3.48
CA ARG A 268 13.99 16.86 3.27
C ARG A 268 12.91 17.94 3.11
N THR A 269 12.95 18.97 3.95
CA THR A 269 12.00 20.09 3.92
C THR A 269 12.15 20.87 2.62
N ALA A 270 13.36 21.17 2.18
CA ALA A 270 13.64 21.86 0.93
C ALA A 270 13.17 21.10 -0.32
N ALA A 271 13.09 19.78 -0.24
CA ALA A 271 12.58 18.94 -1.34
C ALA A 271 11.05 18.89 -1.42
N LEU A 272 10.31 19.30 -0.38
CA LEU A 272 8.85 19.22 -0.34
C LEU A 272 8.15 20.06 -1.42
N PRO A 273 8.51 21.32 -1.68
CA PRO A 273 7.86 22.13 -2.70
C PRO A 273 7.93 21.49 -4.09
N ARG A 274 9.10 20.97 -4.48
CA ARG A 274 9.30 20.28 -5.76
C ARG A 274 8.44 19.02 -5.88
N TRP A 275 8.30 18.27 -4.78
CA TRP A 275 7.42 17.10 -4.76
C TRP A 275 5.95 17.53 -4.90
N LEU A 276 5.49 18.57 -4.18
CA LEU A 276 4.13 19.10 -4.28
C LEU A 276 3.82 19.59 -5.69
N GLN A 277 4.75 20.31 -6.31
CA GLN A 277 4.61 20.73 -7.70
C GLN A 277 4.40 19.52 -8.62
N ARG A 278 5.28 18.53 -8.54
CA ARG A 278 5.11 17.29 -9.32
C ARG A 278 3.79 16.59 -9.03
N TYR A 279 3.39 16.50 -7.75
CA TYR A 279 2.14 15.85 -7.33
C TYR A 279 0.93 16.54 -7.95
N ASN A 280 0.86 17.85 -7.84
CA ASN A 280 -0.30 18.64 -8.24
C ASN A 280 -0.40 18.87 -9.76
N TRP A 281 0.74 19.03 -10.44
CA TRP A 281 0.77 19.48 -11.84
C TRP A 281 1.11 18.37 -12.83
N LEU A 282 1.82 17.34 -12.42
CA LEU A 282 2.36 16.33 -13.34
C LEU A 282 1.92 14.90 -13.03
N ARG A 283 1.66 14.58 -11.77
CA ARG A 283 1.40 13.20 -11.36
C ARG A 283 0.04 12.73 -11.83
N PRO A 284 -0.06 11.64 -12.64
CA PRO A 284 -1.33 11.08 -13.06
C PRO A 284 -2.06 10.40 -11.89
N HIS A 285 -3.32 10.71 -11.68
CA HIS A 285 -4.17 10.10 -10.66
C HIS A 285 -5.19 9.16 -11.28
N ARG A 286 -5.28 7.94 -10.75
CA ARG A 286 -6.23 6.94 -11.24
C ARG A 286 -7.68 7.40 -11.11
N SER A 287 -8.02 8.07 -10.00
CA SER A 287 -9.37 8.62 -9.77
C SER A 287 -9.72 9.80 -10.68
N LEU A 288 -8.72 10.43 -11.30
CA LEU A 288 -8.86 11.57 -12.20
C LEU A 288 -8.62 11.17 -13.67
N GLN A 289 -8.96 9.94 -14.04
CA GLN A 289 -8.75 9.42 -15.40
C GLN A 289 -7.29 9.56 -15.88
N ARG A 290 -6.33 9.37 -14.95
CA ARG A 290 -4.88 9.56 -15.16
C ARG A 290 -4.44 10.99 -15.46
N LYS A 291 -5.28 11.98 -15.19
CA LYS A 291 -4.91 13.39 -15.27
C LYS A 291 -4.33 13.87 -13.93
N PRO A 292 -3.49 14.93 -13.93
CA PRO A 292 -3.01 15.53 -12.69
C PRO A 292 -4.09 16.34 -11.95
N PRO A 293 -3.97 16.56 -10.64
CA PRO A 293 -4.93 17.30 -9.81
C PRO A 293 -5.32 18.67 -10.35
N VAL A 294 -4.36 19.42 -10.87
CA VAL A 294 -4.57 20.77 -11.43
C VAL A 294 -5.66 20.83 -12.49
N THR A 295 -5.88 19.76 -13.26
CA THR A 295 -6.87 19.71 -14.32
C THR A 295 -8.32 19.85 -13.85
N ARG A 296 -8.55 19.76 -12.53
CA ARG A 296 -9.88 19.95 -11.92
C ARG A 296 -10.04 21.27 -11.19
N LEU A 297 -9.05 22.16 -11.24
CA LEU A 297 -9.14 23.45 -10.57
C LEU A 297 -9.81 24.54 -11.40
N ASN A 298 -10.18 24.27 -12.66
CA ASN A 298 -10.75 25.26 -13.58
C ASN A 298 -9.94 26.58 -13.60
N LEU A 299 -8.60 26.45 -13.62
CA LEU A 299 -7.72 27.61 -13.72
C LEU A 299 -7.94 28.25 -15.08
N GLU A 300 -8.24 29.54 -15.10
CA GLU A 300 -8.22 30.33 -16.31
C GLU A 300 -6.81 30.28 -16.90
N ASP A 301 -6.69 30.25 -18.23
CA ASP A 301 -5.44 30.00 -18.97
C ASP A 301 -4.25 30.90 -18.58
N ASN A 302 -4.50 32.04 -17.94
CA ASN A 302 -3.50 33.01 -17.50
C ASN A 302 -2.60 32.55 -16.33
N VAL A 303 -2.96 31.52 -15.58
CA VAL A 303 -2.17 31.07 -14.41
C VAL A 303 -1.07 30.07 -14.81
N LEU A 304 -1.17 29.46 -15.99
CA LEU A 304 -0.20 28.48 -16.48
C LEU A 304 1.12 29.12 -16.96
N THR A 305 1.11 30.41 -17.29
CA THR A 305 2.26 31.15 -17.83
C THR A 305 3.20 31.73 -16.78
N THR A 306 2.83 31.74 -15.51
CA THR A 306 3.64 32.35 -14.41
C THR A 306 4.56 31.37 -13.67
N HIS A 307 4.63 30.11 -14.10
CA HIS A 307 5.43 29.07 -13.43
C HIS A 307 6.38 28.29 -14.36
N THR A 308 6.81 28.92 -15.48
CA THR A 308 7.94 28.45 -16.29
C THR A 308 9.26 29.00 -15.78
#